data_c61fa429009d132e3f57351384e0f7b2
#
_entry.id   c61fa429009d132e3f57351384e0f7b2
#
_cell.length_a   1.000
_cell.length_b   1.000
_cell.length_c   1.000
_cell.angle_alpha   90.00
_cell.angle_beta   90.00
_cell.angle_gamma   90.00
#
_symmetry.space_group_name_H-M   'P 1'
#
loop_
_entity.id
_entity.type
_entity.pdbx_description
1 polymer ?
#
loop_
_entity_poly.entity_id
_entity_poly.type
_entity_poly.pdbx_seq_one_letter_code
_entity_poly.pdbx_strand_id
1 'polypeptide(L)'
;GGGGGGGGGERTMKKFDVIIVGAGTSGMMATIAAAEAGAQVLLIEKNRRVGKKLLMTGGGRCNVTNNRPAEEIISFIPGNGKFLYSAFSQFDNYDIMNFFESNGIHLKEEDHGRMFPVTDKSKSIVDALFNRINELGVTVFTKTQVTKLLRKDDQIIGVETELEKIYAPCVVLTTGGRTYPSTGATGDGYKLAKKMGHTISPLYPTESPIISEEPFILDKTLQGLSLQDVNLTVLNQKGKPLVNHQMDMLFTHFGISGPAALRCSSFINQELTRNGNQPVTVALDVFPTKSFEEVLKNVDYMIKEQPNKVAKNAFHSLIPERLLTFYLEKLAIEEVPAKQLTEKQRLSFVELLKDFQFTVTKTLPLEKSFVTGGGISLKEVTPKTMESKLVNGLFFAGELLDINGYTGGYNVTAAFVTGHVAGSHAAEIAEYTYLPIEEV
;
A
#
# COMPACT_ATOMS: atom_id res chain seq x y z
N GLY A 1 11.64 -13.56 -41.94
CA GLY A 1 11.28 -12.98 -42.46
C GLY A 1 11.12 -13.05 -43.56
N GLY A 2 11.39 -13.51 -43.55
CA GLY A 2 11.16 -13.41 -44.14
C GLY A 2 10.99 -13.03 -45.23
N GLY A 3 11.18 -13.37 -45.47
CA GLY A 3 10.76 -13.13 -46.30
C GLY A 3 10.55 -12.32 -47.05
N GLY A 4 11.10 -12.32 -47.14
CA GLY A 4 10.82 -11.68 -47.90
C GLY A 4 9.83 -10.93 -48.18
N GLY A 5 9.81 -10.58 -48.44
CA GLY A 5 9.02 -9.68 -48.61
C GLY A 5 7.67 -9.83 -48.53
N GLY A 6 7.42 -10.69 -48.95
CA GLY A 6 6.13 -10.88 -49.05
C GLY A 6 5.30 -10.34 -48.05
N GLY A 7 4.94 -10.84 -47.36
CA GLY A 7 4.06 -10.47 -46.40
C GLY A 7 4.56 -9.43 -45.52
N GLY A 8 4.80 -8.38 -46.04
CA GLY A 8 5.35 -7.31 -45.24
C GLY A 8 4.72 -7.17 -43.90
N GLY A 9 3.44 -6.99 -43.86
CA GLY A 9 2.75 -6.83 -42.60
C GLY A 9 2.92 -8.02 -41.68
N GLU A 10 2.74 -9.21 -42.21
CA GLU A 10 2.88 -10.41 -41.42
C GLU A 10 4.25 -10.58 -40.83
N ARG A 11 5.26 -10.28 -41.62
CA ARG A 11 6.64 -10.44 -41.20
C ARG A 11 7.01 -9.50 -40.08
N THR A 12 6.41 -8.33 -40.06
CA THR A 12 6.68 -7.33 -39.04
C THR A 12 5.74 -7.42 -37.85
N MET A 13 4.67 -8.20 -38.00
CA MET A 13 3.66 -8.29 -36.96
C MET A 13 3.96 -9.38 -35.97
N LYS A 14 4.06 -8.98 -34.72
CA LYS A 14 4.04 -9.90 -33.61
C LYS A 14 2.68 -9.83 -33.00
N LYS A 15 2.03 -10.97 -32.90
CA LYS A 15 0.65 -11.06 -32.40
C LYS A 15 0.60 -11.91 -31.15
N PHE A 16 -0.08 -11.37 -30.16
CA PHE A 16 -0.43 -12.07 -28.95
C PHE A 16 -1.91 -11.85 -28.69
N ASP A 17 -2.50 -12.63 -27.81
CA ASP A 17 -3.87 -12.40 -27.39
C ASP A 17 -3.93 -11.27 -26.37
N VAL A 18 -3.02 -11.29 -25.42
CA VAL A 18 -2.96 -10.33 -24.32
C VAL A 18 -1.52 -9.88 -24.10
N ILE A 19 -1.31 -8.58 -24.02
CA ILE A 19 -0.02 -8.00 -23.62
C ILE A 19 -0.20 -7.43 -22.21
N ILE A 20 0.65 -7.88 -21.28
CA ILE A 20 0.71 -7.37 -19.92
C ILE A 20 1.91 -6.43 -19.80
N VAL A 21 1.68 -5.18 -19.39
CA VAL A 21 2.73 -4.17 -19.29
C VAL A 21 3.05 -3.95 -17.82
N GLY A 22 4.22 -4.40 -17.39
CA GLY A 22 4.69 -4.31 -16.00
C GLY A 22 4.63 -5.65 -15.29
N ALA A 23 5.80 -6.14 -14.84
CA ALA A 23 5.93 -7.44 -14.17
C ALA A 23 6.08 -7.29 -12.65
N GLY A 24 5.19 -6.52 -12.04
CA GLY A 24 5.05 -6.45 -10.60
C GLY A 24 3.99 -7.45 -10.11
N THR A 25 3.47 -7.19 -8.93
CA THR A 25 2.47 -8.07 -8.29
C THR A 25 1.25 -8.30 -9.16
N SER A 26 0.59 -7.23 -9.59
CA SER A 26 -0.62 -7.33 -10.41
C SER A 26 -0.32 -7.86 -11.80
N GLY A 27 0.81 -7.45 -12.40
CA GLY A 27 1.19 -7.88 -13.74
C GLY A 27 1.52 -9.37 -13.83
N MET A 28 2.23 -9.89 -12.86
CA MET A 28 2.54 -11.33 -12.83
C MET A 28 1.29 -12.17 -12.64
N MET A 29 0.39 -11.75 -11.75
CA MET A 29 -0.86 -12.48 -11.55
C MET A 29 -1.80 -12.37 -12.75
N ALA A 30 -1.87 -11.20 -13.39
CA ALA A 30 -2.64 -11.03 -14.62
C ALA A 30 -2.12 -11.94 -15.75
N THR A 31 -0.80 -12.04 -15.86
CA THR A 31 -0.13 -12.93 -16.82
C THR A 31 -0.53 -14.39 -16.59
N ILE A 32 -0.46 -14.84 -15.34
CA ILE A 32 -0.81 -16.21 -14.96
C ILE A 32 -2.28 -16.48 -15.27
N ALA A 33 -3.17 -15.58 -14.86
CA ALA A 33 -4.61 -15.73 -15.09
C ALA A 33 -4.95 -15.81 -16.57
N ALA A 34 -4.37 -14.93 -17.38
CA ALA A 34 -4.63 -14.92 -18.81
C ALA A 34 -4.08 -16.19 -19.50
N ALA A 35 -2.88 -16.62 -19.15
CA ALA A 35 -2.26 -17.82 -19.71
C ALA A 35 -3.02 -19.09 -19.30
N GLU A 36 -3.44 -19.18 -18.05
CA GLU A 36 -4.26 -20.31 -17.56
C GLU A 36 -5.60 -20.38 -18.28
N ALA A 37 -6.14 -19.26 -18.73
CA ALA A 37 -7.36 -19.20 -19.52
C ALA A 37 -7.12 -19.53 -21.01
N GLY A 38 -5.91 -19.88 -21.40
CA GLY A 38 -5.58 -20.33 -22.76
C GLY A 38 -5.06 -19.24 -23.69
N ALA A 39 -4.91 -18.02 -23.25
CA ALA A 39 -4.40 -16.92 -24.08
C ALA A 39 -2.90 -17.07 -24.34
N GLN A 40 -2.47 -16.59 -25.52
CA GLN A 40 -1.05 -16.37 -25.79
C GLN A 40 -0.67 -15.01 -25.23
N VAL A 41 0.18 -15.01 -24.21
CA VAL A 41 0.48 -13.81 -23.41
C VAL A 41 1.91 -13.37 -23.62
N LEU A 42 2.08 -12.05 -23.75
CA LEU A 42 3.37 -11.38 -23.68
C LEU A 42 3.41 -10.53 -22.41
N LEU A 43 4.44 -10.76 -21.60
CA LEU A 43 4.71 -9.94 -20.42
C LEU A 43 5.90 -9.04 -20.72
N ILE A 44 5.74 -7.73 -20.60
CA ILE A 44 6.80 -6.74 -20.85
C ILE A 44 7.19 -6.07 -19.55
N GLU A 45 8.49 -6.05 -19.25
CA GLU A 45 9.05 -5.42 -18.06
C GLU A 45 10.22 -4.52 -18.46
N LYS A 46 10.22 -3.26 -17.99
CA LYS A 46 11.31 -2.35 -18.31
C LYS A 46 12.59 -2.63 -17.55
N ASN A 47 12.50 -3.21 -16.36
CA ASN A 47 13.67 -3.61 -15.59
C ASN A 47 14.26 -4.92 -16.10
N ARG A 48 15.48 -5.21 -15.64
CA ARG A 48 16.14 -6.47 -15.97
C ARG A 48 15.43 -7.67 -15.33
N ARG A 49 14.84 -7.49 -14.15
CA ARG A 49 14.19 -8.56 -13.39
C ARG A 49 12.75 -8.24 -13.09
N VAL A 50 11.93 -9.27 -12.97
CA VAL A 50 10.54 -9.16 -12.60
C VAL A 50 10.40 -9.00 -11.08
N GLY A 51 9.27 -8.42 -10.63
CA GLY A 51 8.89 -8.39 -9.23
C GLY A 51 9.77 -7.52 -8.33
N LYS A 52 10.49 -6.57 -8.87
CA LYS A 52 11.45 -5.78 -8.11
C LYS A 52 10.84 -5.09 -6.89
N LYS A 53 9.66 -4.49 -7.04
CA LYS A 53 8.98 -3.84 -5.93
C LYS A 53 8.43 -4.86 -4.93
N LEU A 54 7.92 -5.98 -5.41
CA LEU A 54 7.40 -7.05 -4.54
C LEU A 54 8.49 -7.62 -3.63
N LEU A 55 9.73 -7.70 -4.12
CA LEU A 55 10.88 -8.14 -3.30
C LEU A 55 11.10 -7.25 -2.08
N MET A 56 10.69 -5.99 -2.13
CA MET A 56 10.89 -5.03 -1.04
C MET A 56 9.75 -5.01 -0.03
N THR A 57 8.62 -5.65 -0.33
CA THR A 57 7.46 -5.61 0.55
C THR A 57 7.70 -6.38 1.85
N GLY A 58 7.01 -5.97 2.92
CA GLY A 58 7.10 -6.63 4.22
C GLY A 58 8.53 -6.68 4.78
N GLY A 59 9.36 -5.67 4.47
CA GLY A 59 10.76 -5.65 4.91
C GLY A 59 11.61 -6.74 4.27
N GLY A 60 11.28 -7.15 3.06
CA GLY A 60 11.98 -8.23 2.33
C GLY A 60 11.42 -9.61 2.62
N ARG A 61 10.39 -9.72 3.45
CA ARG A 61 9.74 -10.99 3.81
C ARG A 61 8.51 -11.29 2.96
N CYS A 62 7.92 -10.28 2.33
CA CYS A 62 6.68 -10.27 1.57
C CYS A 62 5.45 -10.68 2.38
N ASN A 63 4.72 -9.69 2.87
CA ASN A 63 3.37 -9.92 3.39
C ASN A 63 2.44 -10.15 2.20
N VAL A 64 2.20 -11.42 1.89
CA VAL A 64 1.56 -11.86 0.64
C VAL A 64 0.10 -11.47 0.56
N THR A 65 -0.60 -11.59 1.66
CA THR A 65 -2.02 -11.28 1.79
C THR A 65 -2.40 -11.25 3.27
N ASN A 66 -3.70 -11.22 3.54
CA ASN A 66 -4.23 -11.22 4.90
C ASN A 66 -5.30 -12.31 5.03
N ASN A 67 -5.34 -12.99 6.16
CA ASN A 67 -6.27 -14.11 6.41
C ASN A 67 -7.62 -13.66 6.99
N ARG A 68 -8.03 -12.42 6.74
CA ARG A 68 -9.35 -11.92 7.14
C ARG A 68 -10.36 -12.22 6.06
N PRO A 69 -11.67 -12.28 6.39
CA PRO A 69 -12.70 -12.38 5.36
C PRO A 69 -12.65 -11.20 4.38
N ALA A 70 -13.07 -11.41 3.14
CA ALA A 70 -13.00 -10.39 2.09
C ALA A 70 -13.64 -9.05 2.49
N GLU A 71 -14.79 -9.08 3.16
CA GLU A 71 -15.47 -7.86 3.60
C GLU A 71 -14.62 -7.06 4.59
N GLU A 72 -13.92 -7.77 5.46
CA GLU A 72 -13.03 -7.14 6.43
C GLU A 72 -11.80 -6.55 5.75
N ILE A 73 -11.23 -7.27 4.78
CA ILE A 73 -10.10 -6.78 3.98
C ILE A 73 -10.49 -5.47 3.29
N ILE A 74 -11.67 -5.42 2.67
CA ILE A 74 -12.16 -4.22 1.97
C ILE A 74 -12.28 -3.05 2.94
N SER A 75 -12.67 -3.29 4.19
CA SER A 75 -12.76 -2.23 5.21
C SER A 75 -11.39 -1.63 5.56
N PHE A 76 -10.29 -2.36 5.31
CA PHE A 76 -8.92 -1.88 5.51
C PHE A 76 -8.33 -1.27 4.23
N ILE A 77 -9.15 -1.04 3.22
CA ILE A 77 -8.77 -0.33 1.98
C ILE A 77 -9.62 0.95 1.91
N PRO A 78 -9.25 1.99 2.69
CA PRO A 78 -10.06 3.22 2.77
C PRO A 78 -10.10 4.00 1.46
N GLY A 79 -9.11 3.83 0.60
CA GLY A 79 -9.09 4.44 -0.73
C GLY A 79 -9.89 3.62 -1.72
N ASN A 80 -11.20 3.80 -1.75
CA ASN A 80 -12.12 3.19 -2.72
C ASN A 80 -12.19 1.65 -2.67
N GLY A 81 -12.00 1.05 -1.50
CA GLY A 81 -12.03 -0.41 -1.35
C GLY A 81 -13.32 -1.05 -1.84
N LYS A 82 -14.46 -0.34 -1.78
CA LYS A 82 -15.76 -0.86 -2.22
C LYS A 82 -15.79 -1.19 -3.71
N PHE A 83 -14.95 -0.57 -4.52
CA PHE A 83 -14.80 -0.91 -5.93
C PHE A 83 -14.39 -2.38 -6.13
N LEU A 84 -13.79 -2.99 -5.13
CA LEU A 84 -13.24 -4.35 -5.21
C LEU A 84 -14.25 -5.47 -4.92
N TYR A 85 -15.49 -5.16 -4.53
CA TYR A 85 -16.45 -6.21 -4.19
C TYR A 85 -16.64 -7.25 -5.29
N SER A 86 -16.84 -6.80 -6.53
CA SER A 86 -17.01 -7.71 -7.65
C SER A 86 -15.73 -8.53 -7.89
N ALA A 87 -14.58 -7.91 -7.83
CA ALA A 87 -13.30 -8.57 -8.03
C ALA A 87 -13.04 -9.65 -6.97
N PHE A 88 -13.30 -9.34 -5.70
CA PHE A 88 -13.16 -10.31 -4.61
C PHE A 88 -14.12 -11.49 -4.73
N SER A 89 -15.28 -11.31 -5.36
CA SER A 89 -16.20 -12.43 -5.60
C SER A 89 -15.66 -13.42 -6.64
N GLN A 90 -14.68 -13.00 -7.44
CA GLN A 90 -14.10 -13.83 -8.50
C GLN A 90 -12.75 -14.44 -8.08
N PHE A 91 -11.97 -13.70 -7.30
CA PHE A 91 -10.66 -14.13 -6.85
C PHE A 91 -10.35 -13.37 -5.56
N ASP A 92 -10.16 -14.09 -4.46
CA ASP A 92 -9.99 -13.49 -3.14
C ASP A 92 -8.66 -13.85 -2.49
N ASN A 93 -8.51 -13.48 -1.23
CA ASN A 93 -7.29 -13.75 -0.46
C ASN A 93 -7.06 -15.25 -0.24
N TYR A 94 -8.11 -16.04 -0.11
CA TYR A 94 -7.98 -17.49 0.01
C TYR A 94 -7.48 -18.11 -1.30
N ASP A 95 -7.89 -17.57 -2.42
CA ASP A 95 -7.39 -17.98 -3.74
C ASP A 95 -5.91 -17.63 -3.89
N ILE A 96 -5.49 -16.48 -3.37
CA ILE A 96 -4.06 -16.10 -3.34
C ILE A 96 -3.27 -17.11 -2.53
N MET A 97 -3.73 -17.45 -1.33
CA MET A 97 -3.05 -18.43 -0.48
C MET A 97 -3.00 -19.80 -1.15
N ASN A 98 -4.09 -20.24 -1.75
CA ASN A 98 -4.13 -21.51 -2.50
C ASN A 98 -3.16 -21.53 -3.67
N PHE A 99 -3.02 -20.41 -4.37
CA PHE A 99 -2.05 -20.33 -5.47
C PHE A 99 -0.63 -20.62 -4.97
N PHE A 100 -0.21 -19.97 -3.88
CA PHE A 100 1.15 -20.17 -3.36
C PHE A 100 1.34 -21.57 -2.80
N GLU A 101 0.40 -22.08 -2.03
CA GLU A 101 0.45 -23.44 -1.50
C GLU A 101 0.53 -24.48 -2.64
N SER A 102 -0.27 -24.30 -3.69
CA SER A 102 -0.26 -25.18 -4.87
C SER A 102 1.05 -25.12 -5.67
N ASN A 103 1.79 -24.03 -5.51
CA ASN A 103 3.09 -23.84 -6.18
C ASN A 103 4.28 -24.07 -5.23
N GLY A 104 4.05 -24.79 -4.14
CA GLY A 104 5.12 -25.25 -3.26
C GLY A 104 5.60 -24.24 -2.23
N ILE A 105 4.86 -23.14 -2.03
CA ILE A 105 5.20 -22.12 -1.04
C ILE A 105 4.26 -22.23 0.15
N HIS A 106 4.77 -22.73 1.27
CA HIS A 106 4.01 -22.76 2.50
C HIS A 106 3.94 -21.39 3.14
N LEU A 107 2.75 -21.02 3.59
CA LEU A 107 2.49 -19.73 4.22
C LEU A 107 2.26 -19.91 5.72
N LYS A 108 2.60 -18.87 6.50
CA LYS A 108 2.33 -18.80 7.94
C LYS A 108 1.59 -17.50 8.25
N GLU A 109 0.76 -17.56 9.29
CA GLU A 109 0.03 -16.39 9.76
C GLU A 109 0.78 -15.76 10.94
N GLU A 110 0.90 -14.43 10.92
CA GLU A 110 1.39 -13.63 12.04
C GLU A 110 0.28 -12.71 12.53
N ASP A 111 0.56 -11.84 13.49
CA ASP A 111 -0.43 -10.96 14.10
C ASP A 111 -1.21 -10.13 13.04
N HIS A 112 -2.42 -9.74 13.39
CA HIS A 112 -3.33 -8.99 12.53
C HIS A 112 -3.69 -9.70 11.22
N GLY A 113 -3.62 -11.02 11.19
CA GLY A 113 -3.96 -11.82 10.02
C GLY A 113 -2.95 -11.78 8.88
N ARG A 114 -1.77 -11.23 9.11
CA ARG A 114 -0.74 -11.09 8.07
C ARG A 114 -0.16 -12.45 7.67
N MET A 115 -0.11 -12.71 6.37
CA MET A 115 0.40 -13.97 5.82
C MET A 115 1.77 -13.77 5.19
N PHE A 116 2.72 -14.60 5.58
CA PHE A 116 4.09 -14.57 5.08
C PHE A 116 4.51 -15.95 4.58
N PRO A 117 5.48 -16.04 3.65
CA PRO A 117 6.07 -17.33 3.33
C PRO A 117 6.87 -17.85 4.54
N VAL A 118 6.84 -19.16 4.77
CA VAL A 118 7.59 -19.73 5.89
C VAL A 118 9.10 -19.52 5.78
N THR A 119 9.60 -19.26 4.55
CA THR A 119 10.99 -18.92 4.31
C THR A 119 11.38 -17.53 4.82
N ASP A 120 10.41 -16.66 5.07
CA ASP A 120 10.60 -15.24 5.38
C ASP A 120 11.37 -14.48 4.30
N LYS A 121 11.35 -14.97 3.06
CA LYS A 121 12.04 -14.34 1.94
C LYS A 121 11.07 -14.04 0.80
N SER A 122 10.96 -12.76 0.47
CA SER A 122 10.14 -12.30 -0.65
C SER A 122 10.56 -12.95 -1.99
N LYS A 123 11.83 -13.33 -2.11
CA LYS A 123 12.33 -14.01 -3.30
C LYS A 123 11.57 -15.30 -3.59
N SER A 124 11.18 -16.06 -2.57
CA SER A 124 10.42 -17.30 -2.79
C SER A 124 9.05 -17.01 -3.41
N ILE A 125 8.43 -15.90 -3.07
CA ILE A 125 7.14 -15.49 -3.65
C ILE A 125 7.31 -15.10 -5.12
N VAL A 126 8.31 -14.26 -5.43
CA VAL A 126 8.59 -13.85 -6.81
C VAL A 126 8.96 -15.04 -7.67
N ASP A 127 9.81 -15.91 -7.14
CA ASP A 127 10.24 -17.12 -7.87
C ASP A 127 9.04 -18.05 -8.17
N ALA A 128 8.12 -18.23 -7.24
CA ALA A 128 6.92 -19.03 -7.46
C ALA A 128 6.05 -18.47 -8.57
N LEU A 129 5.86 -17.16 -8.59
CA LEU A 129 5.10 -16.49 -9.64
C LEU A 129 5.79 -16.63 -10.99
N PHE A 130 7.09 -16.37 -11.05
CA PHE A 130 7.82 -16.41 -12.30
C PHE A 130 7.98 -17.83 -12.84
N ASN A 131 8.19 -18.80 -11.97
CA ASN A 131 8.24 -20.21 -12.38
C ASN A 131 6.91 -20.63 -13.02
N ARG A 132 5.79 -20.21 -12.44
CA ARG A 132 4.48 -20.53 -13.02
C ARG A 132 4.29 -19.86 -14.37
N ILE A 133 4.74 -18.62 -14.53
CA ILE A 133 4.73 -17.91 -15.81
C ILE A 133 5.50 -18.69 -16.86
N ASN A 134 6.69 -19.19 -16.52
CA ASN A 134 7.51 -19.99 -17.42
C ASN A 134 6.88 -21.33 -17.75
N GLU A 135 6.29 -22.01 -16.77
CA GLU A 135 5.57 -23.27 -17.02
C GLU A 135 4.42 -23.11 -18.00
N LEU A 136 3.76 -21.96 -17.99
CA LEU A 136 2.65 -21.66 -18.88
C LEU A 136 3.07 -21.25 -20.29
N GLY A 137 4.38 -21.17 -20.56
CA GLY A 137 4.90 -20.84 -21.88
C GLY A 137 4.74 -19.38 -22.28
N VAL A 138 4.62 -18.48 -21.30
CA VAL A 138 4.49 -17.05 -21.55
C VAL A 138 5.78 -16.48 -22.14
N THR A 139 5.66 -15.61 -23.13
CA THR A 139 6.79 -14.84 -23.66
C THR A 139 7.06 -13.64 -22.75
N VAL A 140 8.31 -13.50 -22.30
CA VAL A 140 8.69 -12.41 -21.39
C VAL A 140 9.77 -11.56 -22.03
N PHE A 141 9.52 -10.25 -22.16
CA PHE A 141 10.51 -9.28 -22.60
C PHE A 141 10.89 -8.41 -21.40
N THR A 142 12.12 -8.56 -20.92
CA THR A 142 12.70 -7.67 -19.91
C THR A 142 13.51 -6.57 -20.58
N LYS A 143 13.95 -5.56 -19.83
CA LYS A 143 14.68 -4.41 -20.36
C LYS A 143 13.97 -3.76 -21.55
N THR A 144 12.67 -3.79 -21.58
CA THR A 144 11.84 -3.30 -22.68
C THR A 144 10.82 -2.34 -22.15
N GLN A 145 10.82 -1.14 -22.66
CA GLN A 145 9.89 -0.10 -22.23
C GLN A 145 8.79 0.11 -23.27
N VAL A 146 7.54 0.06 -22.81
CA VAL A 146 6.38 0.45 -23.62
C VAL A 146 6.33 1.98 -23.64
N THR A 147 6.40 2.56 -24.83
CA THR A 147 6.40 4.02 -25.02
C THR A 147 5.04 4.54 -25.43
N LYS A 148 4.20 3.71 -26.05
CA LYS A 148 2.86 4.09 -26.48
C LYS A 148 1.93 2.89 -26.41
N LEU A 149 0.66 3.18 -26.12
CA LEU A 149 -0.44 2.25 -26.40
C LEU A 149 -0.95 2.55 -27.79
N LEU A 150 -1.25 1.52 -28.58
CA LEU A 150 -1.75 1.66 -29.94
C LEU A 150 -3.24 1.39 -29.98
N ARG A 151 -3.99 2.26 -30.66
CA ARG A 151 -5.41 2.05 -30.83
C ARG A 151 -5.87 2.45 -32.21
N LYS A 152 -6.99 1.87 -32.63
CA LYS A 152 -7.72 2.27 -33.84
C LYS A 152 -9.15 2.55 -33.38
N ASP A 153 -9.61 3.78 -33.50
CA ASP A 153 -10.89 4.25 -32.95
C ASP A 153 -10.95 3.94 -31.45
N ASP A 154 -11.96 3.20 -30.99
CA ASP A 154 -12.15 2.87 -29.58
C ASP A 154 -11.52 1.52 -29.19
N GLN A 155 -10.75 0.92 -30.06
CA GLN A 155 -10.19 -0.42 -29.87
C GLN A 155 -8.68 -0.37 -29.66
N ILE A 156 -8.20 -0.96 -28.58
CA ILE A 156 -6.76 -1.19 -28.42
C ILE A 156 -6.29 -2.19 -29.47
N ILE A 157 -5.12 -1.97 -30.04
CA ILE A 157 -4.56 -2.89 -31.03
C ILE A 157 -3.13 -3.35 -30.67
N GLY A 158 -2.55 -2.84 -29.62
CA GLY A 158 -1.23 -3.25 -29.18
C GLY A 158 -0.45 -2.17 -28.48
N VAL A 159 0.85 -2.34 -28.46
CA VAL A 159 1.80 -1.41 -27.83
C VAL A 159 2.95 -1.11 -28.76
N GLU A 160 3.62 0.03 -28.52
CA GLU A 160 4.89 0.35 -29.15
C GLU A 160 5.96 0.39 -28.06
N THR A 161 7.09 -0.26 -28.38
CA THR A 161 8.29 -0.19 -27.56
C THR A 161 9.33 0.66 -28.29
N GLU A 162 10.49 0.86 -27.69
CA GLU A 162 11.60 1.56 -28.35
C GLU A 162 12.14 0.79 -29.56
N LEU A 163 11.81 -0.47 -29.72
CA LEU A 163 12.32 -1.32 -30.79
C LEU A 163 11.27 -1.63 -31.86
N GLU A 164 10.02 -1.80 -31.50
CA GLU A 164 9.02 -2.33 -32.42
C GLU A 164 7.59 -2.07 -31.92
N LYS A 165 6.65 -2.26 -32.83
CA LYS A 165 5.22 -2.34 -32.51
C LYS A 165 4.86 -3.81 -32.32
N ILE A 166 4.04 -4.09 -31.33
CA ILE A 166 3.56 -5.45 -31.01
C ILE A 166 2.06 -5.39 -30.89
N TYR A 167 1.37 -6.28 -31.57
CA TYR A 167 -0.08 -6.22 -31.71
C TYR A 167 -0.80 -7.27 -30.85
N ALA A 168 -1.89 -6.88 -30.23
CA ALA A 168 -2.80 -7.75 -29.49
C ALA A 168 -4.13 -7.05 -29.31
N PRO A 169 -5.25 -7.79 -29.28
CA PRO A 169 -6.56 -7.20 -29.03
C PRO A 169 -6.77 -6.71 -27.61
N CYS A 170 -5.97 -7.17 -26.66
CA CYS A 170 -6.05 -6.76 -25.27
C CYS A 170 -4.69 -6.40 -24.68
N VAL A 171 -4.67 -5.31 -23.91
CA VAL A 171 -3.50 -4.83 -23.18
C VAL A 171 -3.92 -4.59 -21.74
N VAL A 172 -3.19 -5.17 -20.80
CA VAL A 172 -3.40 -4.95 -19.36
C VAL A 172 -2.26 -4.08 -18.83
N LEU A 173 -2.59 -2.90 -18.35
CA LEU A 173 -1.61 -1.95 -17.83
C LEU A 173 -1.46 -2.14 -16.32
N THR A 174 -0.27 -2.55 -15.89
CA THR A 174 0.03 -2.93 -14.52
C THR A 174 1.38 -2.36 -14.07
N THR A 175 1.67 -1.14 -14.47
CA THR A 175 2.99 -0.51 -14.27
C THR A 175 3.24 -0.02 -12.85
N GLY A 176 2.26 -0.10 -11.94
CA GLY A 176 2.40 0.35 -10.56
C GLY A 176 2.25 1.85 -10.40
N GLY A 177 2.53 2.33 -9.18
CA GLY A 177 2.42 3.73 -8.81
C GLY A 177 3.71 4.52 -9.00
N ARG A 178 3.98 5.45 -8.07
CA ARG A 178 5.18 6.30 -8.11
C ARG A 178 6.06 6.21 -6.88
N THR A 179 5.76 5.29 -5.97
CA THR A 179 6.61 5.08 -4.79
C THR A 179 7.84 4.27 -5.16
N TYR A 180 8.97 4.56 -4.52
CA TYR A 180 10.24 3.87 -4.77
C TYR A 180 10.60 3.82 -6.26
N PRO A 181 10.93 4.97 -6.89
CA PRO A 181 11.24 5.02 -8.33
C PRO A 181 12.37 4.09 -8.77
N SER A 182 13.30 3.75 -7.87
CA SER A 182 14.39 2.80 -8.15
C SER A 182 13.88 1.41 -8.55
N THR A 183 12.63 1.08 -8.24
CA THR A 183 11.99 -0.19 -8.65
C THR A 183 11.37 -0.12 -10.05
N GLY A 184 11.42 1.04 -10.70
CA GLY A 184 10.76 1.27 -11.98
C GLY A 184 9.39 1.94 -11.87
N ALA A 185 8.92 2.22 -10.66
CA ALA A 185 7.62 2.87 -10.43
C ALA A 185 7.73 4.39 -10.66
N THR A 186 7.91 4.81 -11.91
CA THR A 186 8.17 6.21 -12.28
C THR A 186 6.95 6.96 -12.77
N GLY A 187 5.80 6.29 -12.83
CA GLY A 187 4.56 6.93 -13.27
C GLY A 187 4.31 6.85 -14.77
N ASP A 188 5.04 6.03 -15.50
CA ASP A 188 4.88 5.90 -16.95
C ASP A 188 3.47 5.45 -17.33
N GLY A 189 2.88 4.55 -16.55
CA GLY A 189 1.54 4.04 -16.82
C GLY A 189 0.46 5.11 -16.74
N TYR A 190 0.61 6.08 -15.84
CA TYR A 190 -0.34 7.19 -15.76
C TYR A 190 -0.33 8.02 -17.04
N LYS A 191 0.85 8.24 -17.61
CA LYS A 191 0.98 9.00 -18.87
C LYS A 191 0.35 8.24 -20.03
N LEU A 192 0.56 6.92 -20.08
CA LEU A 192 -0.06 6.09 -21.13
C LEU A 192 -1.58 6.09 -21.01
N ALA A 193 -2.11 5.95 -19.81
CA ALA A 193 -3.55 5.98 -19.58
C ALA A 193 -4.17 7.35 -19.91
N LYS A 194 -3.48 8.42 -19.56
CA LYS A 194 -3.94 9.78 -19.84
C LYS A 194 -4.06 10.03 -21.34
N LYS A 195 -3.12 9.53 -22.13
CA LYS A 195 -3.18 9.65 -23.59
C LYS A 195 -4.34 8.88 -24.19
N MET A 196 -4.84 7.86 -23.50
CA MET A 196 -6.02 7.12 -23.94
C MET A 196 -7.33 7.81 -23.51
N GLY A 197 -7.24 8.95 -22.83
CA GLY A 197 -8.41 9.72 -22.41
C GLY A 197 -8.79 9.55 -20.94
N HIS A 198 -8.03 8.76 -20.19
CA HIS A 198 -8.33 8.52 -18.78
C HIS A 198 -7.94 9.70 -17.89
N THR A 199 -8.74 9.92 -16.86
CA THR A 199 -8.49 10.90 -15.83
C THR A 199 -7.61 10.31 -14.76
N ILE A 200 -6.55 11.02 -14.39
CA ILE A 200 -5.66 10.60 -13.31
C ILE A 200 -5.92 11.52 -12.13
N SER A 201 -6.45 10.99 -11.04
CA SER A 201 -6.63 11.74 -9.79
C SER A 201 -5.26 12.16 -9.26
N PRO A 202 -5.14 13.35 -8.63
CA PRO A 202 -3.85 13.80 -8.12
C PRO A 202 -3.19 12.75 -7.24
N LEU A 203 -1.90 12.49 -7.47
CA LEU A 203 -1.15 11.50 -6.72
C LEU A 203 -0.66 12.10 -5.41
N TYR A 204 -0.73 11.32 -4.34
CA TYR A 204 -0.28 11.74 -3.01
C TYR A 204 0.29 10.55 -2.24
N PRO A 205 1.17 10.80 -1.25
CA PRO A 205 1.71 9.70 -0.46
C PRO A 205 0.68 9.18 0.54
N THR A 206 0.61 7.86 0.66
CA THR A 206 -0.11 7.21 1.75
C THR A 206 0.82 6.22 2.44
N GLU A 207 0.48 5.82 3.66
CA GLU A 207 1.34 4.91 4.44
C GLU A 207 2.76 5.45 4.53
N SER A 208 2.88 6.72 4.90
CA SER A 208 4.13 7.47 4.92
C SER A 208 4.50 7.86 6.34
N PRO A 209 5.78 7.87 6.70
CA PRO A 209 6.22 8.47 7.97
C PRO A 209 5.82 9.94 8.05
N ILE A 210 5.62 10.42 9.26
CA ILE A 210 5.04 11.74 9.54
C ILE A 210 6.10 12.64 10.18
N ILE A 211 6.16 13.87 9.70
CA ILE A 211 7.13 14.88 10.17
C ILE A 211 6.48 15.79 11.21
N SER A 212 7.18 16.02 12.30
CA SER A 212 6.80 16.97 13.33
C SER A 212 7.95 17.95 13.59
N GLU A 213 7.62 19.21 13.76
CA GLU A 213 8.58 20.26 14.10
C GLU A 213 8.50 20.63 15.57
N GLU A 214 7.86 19.81 16.39
CA GLU A 214 7.81 20.04 17.83
C GLU A 214 9.21 20.01 18.44
N PRO A 215 9.47 20.84 19.45
CA PRO A 215 10.80 20.88 20.10
C PRO A 215 11.28 19.52 20.57
N PHE A 216 10.42 18.69 21.14
CA PHE A 216 10.84 17.37 21.63
C PHE A 216 11.25 16.42 20.51
N ILE A 217 10.77 16.64 19.28
CA ILE A 217 11.20 15.88 18.10
C ILE A 217 12.55 16.41 17.63
N LEU A 218 12.67 17.73 17.47
CA LEU A 218 13.92 18.37 17.01
C LEU A 218 15.08 18.11 17.97
N ASP A 219 14.79 18.05 19.26
CA ASP A 219 15.77 17.76 20.31
C ASP A 219 16.08 16.26 20.43
N LYS A 220 15.40 15.42 19.65
CA LYS A 220 15.58 13.97 19.66
C LYS A 220 15.31 13.32 21.02
N THR A 221 14.44 13.93 21.82
CA THR A 221 14.13 13.48 23.18
C THR A 221 13.64 12.02 23.22
N LEU A 222 12.79 11.65 22.28
CA LEU A 222 12.19 10.30 22.22
C LEU A 222 12.65 9.48 21.01
N GLN A 223 13.69 9.93 20.29
CA GLN A 223 14.16 9.24 19.09
C GLN A 223 14.50 7.77 19.40
N GLY A 224 13.99 6.88 18.57
CA GLY A 224 14.21 5.45 18.69
C GLY A 224 13.28 4.75 19.68
N LEU A 225 12.40 5.48 20.36
CA LEU A 225 11.45 4.88 21.29
C LEU A 225 10.32 4.22 20.51
N SER A 226 10.18 2.91 20.70
CA SER A 226 9.08 2.12 20.14
C SER A 226 8.02 1.91 21.20
N LEU A 227 6.75 2.16 20.85
CA LEU A 227 5.61 1.95 21.73
C LEU A 227 4.72 0.88 21.11
N GLN A 228 4.32 -0.11 21.92
CA GLN A 228 3.48 -1.19 21.45
C GLN A 228 2.02 -0.93 21.78
N ASP A 229 1.14 -1.25 20.82
CA ASP A 229 -0.31 -1.24 20.99
C ASP A 229 -0.86 0.05 21.60
N VAL A 230 -0.44 1.18 21.04
CA VAL A 230 -0.92 2.51 21.43
C VAL A 230 -1.97 3.00 20.44
N ASN A 231 -2.79 3.96 20.83
CA ASN A 231 -3.77 4.57 19.93
C ASN A 231 -3.31 5.95 19.51
N LEU A 232 -3.28 6.17 18.19
CA LEU A 232 -2.98 7.46 17.60
C LEU A 232 -4.23 8.00 16.91
N THR A 233 -4.63 9.21 17.27
CA THR A 233 -5.82 9.88 16.73
C THR A 233 -5.38 11.12 15.96
N VAL A 234 -5.97 11.32 14.78
CA VAL A 234 -5.81 12.56 14.01
C VAL A 234 -7.00 13.45 14.31
N LEU A 235 -6.75 14.68 14.71
CA LEU A 235 -7.80 15.64 15.05
C LEU A 235 -7.96 16.69 13.93
N ASN A 236 -9.20 17.13 13.69
CA ASN A 236 -9.44 18.24 12.79
C ASN A 236 -9.16 19.57 13.52
N GLN A 237 -9.32 20.70 12.83
CA GLN A 237 -9.10 22.03 13.41
C GLN A 237 -9.99 22.34 14.62
N LYS A 238 -11.14 21.70 14.71
CA LYS A 238 -12.09 21.88 15.83
C LYS A 238 -11.79 20.92 16.98
N GLY A 239 -10.73 20.13 16.89
CA GLY A 239 -10.37 19.16 17.92
C GLY A 239 -11.18 17.87 17.89
N LYS A 240 -11.92 17.61 16.81
CA LYS A 240 -12.70 16.37 16.67
C LYS A 240 -11.88 15.28 15.98
N PRO A 241 -12.01 14.02 16.43
CA PRO A 241 -11.31 12.91 15.79
C PRO A 241 -11.76 12.70 14.33
N LEU A 242 -10.77 12.57 13.43
CA LEU A 242 -10.98 12.16 12.04
C LEU A 242 -10.80 10.67 11.88
N VAL A 243 -9.80 10.11 12.53
CA VAL A 243 -9.47 8.69 12.50
C VAL A 243 -8.61 8.37 13.71
N ASN A 244 -8.67 7.13 14.15
CA ASN A 244 -7.74 6.61 15.16
C ASN A 244 -7.32 5.19 14.79
N HIS A 245 -6.09 4.82 15.15
CA HIS A 245 -5.56 3.48 14.94
C HIS A 245 -4.80 3.00 16.15
N GLN A 246 -5.16 1.82 16.63
CA GLN A 246 -4.50 1.18 17.76
C GLN A 246 -3.50 0.16 17.24
N MET A 247 -2.23 0.53 17.22
CA MET A 247 -1.11 -0.28 16.72
C MET A 247 0.19 0.22 17.33
N ASP A 248 1.30 -0.41 16.93
CA ASP A 248 2.62 0.04 17.34
C ASP A 248 2.99 1.37 16.69
N MET A 249 3.80 2.16 17.37
CA MET A 249 4.29 3.45 16.89
C MET A 249 5.77 3.63 17.27
N LEU A 250 6.51 4.35 16.44
CA LEU A 250 7.93 4.63 16.65
C LEU A 250 8.16 6.15 16.59
N PHE A 251 8.85 6.70 17.59
CA PHE A 251 9.37 8.06 17.49
C PHE A 251 10.71 8.04 16.75
N THR A 252 10.87 8.96 15.79
CA THR A 252 12.08 9.10 14.99
C THR A 252 12.70 10.46 15.26
N HIS A 253 13.85 10.74 14.62
CA HIS A 253 14.49 12.07 14.72
C HIS A 253 13.70 13.16 13.96
N PHE A 254 12.78 12.79 13.09
CA PHE A 254 12.00 13.77 12.29
C PHE A 254 10.50 13.77 12.64
N GLY A 255 10.02 12.83 13.45
CA GLY A 255 8.60 12.75 13.78
C GLY A 255 8.20 11.38 14.29
N ILE A 256 7.24 10.78 13.64
CA ILE A 256 6.70 9.47 14.02
C ILE A 256 6.61 8.54 12.81
N SER A 257 6.72 7.25 13.06
CA SER A 257 6.60 6.19 12.08
C SER A 257 5.96 4.97 12.75
N GLY A 258 6.03 3.80 12.10
CA GLY A 258 5.39 2.58 12.58
C GLY A 258 3.96 2.47 12.12
N PRO A 259 3.31 1.31 12.32
CA PRO A 259 1.99 1.03 11.75
C PRO A 259 0.91 2.06 12.08
N ALA A 260 0.81 2.52 13.32
CA ALA A 260 -0.21 3.51 13.69
C ALA A 260 -0.03 4.82 12.95
N ALA A 261 1.20 5.31 12.88
CA ALA A 261 1.52 6.56 12.17
C ALA A 261 1.26 6.40 10.66
N LEU A 262 1.73 5.31 10.07
CA LEU A 262 1.56 5.07 8.64
C LEU A 262 0.08 5.06 8.24
N ARG A 263 -0.78 4.41 9.04
CA ARG A 263 -2.22 4.38 8.77
C ARG A 263 -2.89 5.74 8.91
N CYS A 264 -2.36 6.62 9.74
CA CYS A 264 -2.90 7.97 9.91
C CYS A 264 -2.45 8.96 8.84
N SER A 265 -1.40 8.63 8.07
CA SER A 265 -0.72 9.61 7.21
C SER A 265 -1.61 10.22 6.13
N SER A 266 -2.48 9.42 5.48
CA SER A 266 -3.37 9.94 4.44
C SER A 266 -4.38 10.93 5.00
N PHE A 267 -4.86 10.69 6.22
CA PHE A 267 -5.81 11.58 6.90
C PHE A 267 -5.14 12.90 7.30
N ILE A 268 -3.87 12.85 7.68
CA ILE A 268 -3.07 14.05 7.94
C ILE A 268 -2.92 14.86 6.66
N ASN A 269 -2.60 14.24 5.54
CA ASN A 269 -2.49 14.93 4.26
C ASN A 269 -3.82 15.55 3.81
N GLN A 270 -4.93 14.85 4.01
CA GLN A 270 -6.26 15.39 3.73
C GLN A 270 -6.55 16.63 4.57
N GLU A 271 -6.23 16.59 5.85
CA GLU A 271 -6.45 17.73 6.73
C GLU A 271 -5.53 18.90 6.40
N LEU A 272 -4.26 18.64 6.08
CA LEU A 272 -3.33 19.68 5.62
C LEU A 272 -3.86 20.39 4.38
N THR A 273 -4.40 19.65 3.42
CA THR A 273 -4.99 20.22 2.21
C THR A 273 -6.22 21.07 2.55
N ARG A 274 -7.06 20.58 3.47
CA ARG A 274 -8.30 21.26 3.86
C ARG A 274 -8.03 22.54 4.64
N ASN A 275 -6.99 22.57 5.48
CA ASN A 275 -6.74 23.67 6.42
C ASN A 275 -5.68 24.66 5.98
N GLY A 276 -5.26 24.63 4.70
CA GLY A 276 -4.25 25.56 4.18
C GLY A 276 -2.85 25.29 4.70
N ASN A 277 -2.50 24.03 4.90
CA ASN A 277 -1.18 23.57 5.37
C ASN A 277 -0.81 24.04 6.79
N GLN A 278 -1.81 24.27 7.63
CA GLN A 278 -1.56 24.51 9.05
C GLN A 278 -1.20 23.20 9.74
N PRO A 279 -0.38 23.24 10.81
CA PRO A 279 -0.06 22.02 11.54
C PRO A 279 -1.32 21.29 11.99
N VAL A 280 -1.24 19.96 11.92
CA VAL A 280 -2.34 19.07 12.31
C VAL A 280 -2.03 18.48 13.67
N THR A 281 -3.02 18.46 14.56
CA THR A 281 -2.88 17.89 15.90
C THR A 281 -3.14 16.40 15.87
N VAL A 282 -2.26 15.65 16.50
CA VAL A 282 -2.45 14.22 16.77
C VAL A 282 -2.46 13.98 18.28
N ALA A 283 -3.15 12.95 18.72
CA ALA A 283 -3.27 12.60 20.13
C ALA A 283 -2.82 11.15 20.34
N LEU A 284 -1.93 10.95 21.28
CA LEU A 284 -1.36 9.65 21.63
C LEU A 284 -1.93 9.15 22.96
N ASP A 285 -2.50 7.95 22.94
CA ASP A 285 -3.00 7.24 24.11
C ASP A 285 -2.17 5.98 24.30
N VAL A 286 -1.39 5.92 25.38
CA VAL A 286 -0.54 4.75 25.67
C VAL A 286 -1.27 3.66 26.47
N PHE A 287 -2.50 3.92 26.90
CA PHE A 287 -3.37 2.94 27.56
C PHE A 287 -4.73 2.85 26.86
N PRO A 288 -4.76 2.46 25.59
CA PRO A 288 -6.00 2.59 24.78
C PRO A 288 -7.15 1.69 25.23
N THR A 289 -6.84 0.63 25.97
CA THR A 289 -7.86 -0.31 26.49
C THR A 289 -8.34 0.03 27.90
N LYS A 290 -7.79 1.08 28.50
CA LYS A 290 -8.16 1.50 29.84
C LYS A 290 -8.83 2.87 29.85
N SER A 291 -9.83 3.04 30.69
CA SER A 291 -10.46 4.33 30.87
C SER A 291 -9.55 5.29 31.65
N PHE A 292 -9.87 6.56 31.60
CA PHE A 292 -9.17 7.57 32.40
C PHE A 292 -9.17 7.19 33.90
N GLU A 293 -10.31 6.77 34.41
CA GLU A 293 -10.46 6.37 35.81
C GLU A 293 -9.61 5.15 36.17
N GLU A 294 -9.53 4.18 35.27
CA GLU A 294 -8.70 3.00 35.49
C GLU A 294 -7.21 3.35 35.57
N VAL A 295 -6.76 4.25 34.67
CA VAL A 295 -5.36 4.72 34.67
C VAL A 295 -5.07 5.52 35.92
N LEU A 296 -6.01 6.37 36.34
CA LEU A 296 -5.87 7.15 37.58
C LEU A 296 -5.76 6.23 38.80
N LYS A 297 -6.57 5.16 38.86
CA LYS A 297 -6.46 4.17 39.94
C LYS A 297 -5.10 3.51 39.96
N ASN A 298 -4.54 3.16 38.80
CA ASN A 298 -3.21 2.59 38.72
C ASN A 298 -2.14 3.56 39.22
N VAL A 299 -2.25 4.83 38.86
CA VAL A 299 -1.34 5.88 39.33
C VAL A 299 -1.44 6.02 40.84
N ASP A 300 -2.65 6.10 41.39
CA ASP A 300 -2.89 6.23 42.81
C ASP A 300 -2.38 5.02 43.58
N TYR A 301 -2.53 3.83 43.04
CA TYR A 301 -1.99 2.59 43.62
C TYR A 301 -0.46 2.66 43.70
N MET A 302 0.23 3.09 42.63
CA MET A 302 1.67 3.18 42.62
C MET A 302 2.18 4.22 43.63
N ILE A 303 1.45 5.33 43.83
CA ILE A 303 1.76 6.30 44.87
C ILE A 303 1.66 5.66 46.25
N LYS A 304 0.61 4.87 46.47
CA LYS A 304 0.38 4.18 47.73
C LYS A 304 1.48 3.18 48.05
N GLU A 305 2.00 2.50 47.03
CA GLU A 305 3.08 1.52 47.18
C GLU A 305 4.44 2.17 47.49
N GLN A 306 4.68 3.37 46.95
CA GLN A 306 5.98 4.04 47.06
C GLN A 306 5.83 5.55 47.31
N PRO A 307 5.19 5.93 48.42
CA PRO A 307 4.83 7.33 48.65
C PRO A 307 6.02 8.27 48.85
N ASN A 308 7.14 7.74 49.31
CA ASN A 308 8.31 8.53 49.62
C ASN A 308 9.29 8.67 48.44
N LYS A 309 9.10 7.89 47.38
CA LYS A 309 9.92 8.02 46.19
C LYS A 309 9.46 9.20 45.35
N VAL A 310 10.39 9.86 44.67
CA VAL A 310 10.04 10.90 43.71
C VAL A 310 9.28 10.30 42.54
N ALA A 311 8.45 11.09 41.88
CA ALA A 311 7.52 10.62 40.85
C ALA A 311 8.20 9.76 39.78
N LYS A 312 9.35 10.18 39.25
CA LYS A 312 10.04 9.40 38.21
C LYS A 312 10.44 8.00 38.65
N ASN A 313 10.68 7.81 39.95
CA ASN A 313 11.02 6.48 40.50
C ASN A 313 9.75 5.71 40.91
N ALA A 314 8.78 6.39 41.48
CA ALA A 314 7.52 5.78 41.91
C ALA A 314 6.76 5.19 40.71
N PHE A 315 6.80 5.84 39.56
CA PHE A 315 6.08 5.41 38.35
C PHE A 315 6.96 4.63 37.36
N HIS A 316 8.16 4.21 37.79
CA HIS A 316 9.19 3.61 36.93
C HIS A 316 8.68 2.48 36.02
N SER A 317 7.77 1.63 36.48
CA SER A 317 7.28 0.48 35.71
C SER A 317 6.00 0.76 34.88
N LEU A 318 5.49 1.99 34.94
CA LEU A 318 4.21 2.31 34.31
C LEU A 318 4.29 2.36 32.79
N ILE A 319 5.28 3.05 32.25
CA ILE A 319 5.55 3.22 30.83
C ILE A 319 7.06 3.27 30.62
N PRO A 320 7.55 3.21 29.36
CA PRO A 320 8.99 3.31 29.10
C PRO A 320 9.61 4.55 29.76
N GLU A 321 10.79 4.39 30.32
CA GLU A 321 11.43 5.42 31.14
C GLU A 321 11.58 6.78 30.44
N ARG A 322 11.99 6.79 29.16
CA ARG A 322 12.18 8.05 28.44
C ARG A 322 10.86 8.82 28.27
N LEU A 323 9.78 8.11 28.01
CA LEU A 323 8.46 8.72 27.88
C LEU A 323 7.96 9.22 29.23
N LEU A 324 8.17 8.43 30.28
CA LEU A 324 7.79 8.81 31.65
C LEU A 324 8.50 10.10 32.07
N THR A 325 9.79 10.14 31.91
CA THR A 325 10.61 11.33 32.25
C THR A 325 10.12 12.55 31.47
N PHE A 326 9.89 12.39 30.16
CA PHE A 326 9.40 13.47 29.32
C PHE A 326 8.05 14.02 29.82
N TYR A 327 7.09 13.13 30.11
CA TYR A 327 5.77 13.56 30.59
C TYR A 327 5.85 14.25 31.96
N LEU A 328 6.64 13.71 32.89
CA LEU A 328 6.78 14.29 34.21
C LEU A 328 7.49 15.64 34.17
N GLU A 329 8.50 15.78 33.32
CA GLU A 329 9.21 17.06 33.13
C GLU A 329 8.30 18.12 32.53
N LYS A 330 7.38 17.76 31.64
CA LYS A 330 6.40 18.71 31.11
C LYS A 330 5.53 19.32 32.22
N LEU A 331 5.32 18.58 33.29
CA LEU A 331 4.53 19.02 34.45
C LEU A 331 5.43 19.54 35.58
N ALA A 332 6.75 19.48 35.42
CA ALA A 332 7.73 19.86 36.44
C ALA A 332 7.54 19.11 37.75
N ILE A 333 7.19 17.80 37.69
CA ILE A 333 6.92 16.99 38.89
C ILE A 333 7.85 15.76 39.00
N GLU A 334 8.85 15.63 38.14
CA GLU A 334 9.72 14.45 38.10
C GLU A 334 10.44 14.18 39.42
N GLU A 335 10.79 15.22 40.15
CA GLU A 335 11.48 15.12 41.43
C GLU A 335 10.57 15.33 42.65
N VAL A 336 9.27 15.46 42.45
CA VAL A 336 8.29 15.60 43.54
C VAL A 336 8.04 14.26 44.19
N PRO A 337 8.13 14.12 45.53
CA PRO A 337 7.76 12.89 46.21
C PRO A 337 6.31 12.51 45.86
N ALA A 338 6.09 11.24 45.58
CA ALA A 338 4.78 10.78 45.07
C ALA A 338 3.62 11.18 45.99
N LYS A 339 3.80 11.07 47.34
CA LYS A 339 2.77 11.44 48.30
C LYS A 339 2.43 12.94 48.30
N GLN A 340 3.31 13.79 47.76
CA GLN A 340 3.11 15.22 47.69
C GLN A 340 2.42 15.68 46.40
N LEU A 341 2.19 14.78 45.45
CA LEU A 341 1.51 15.14 44.21
C LEU A 341 0.08 15.57 44.51
N THR A 342 -0.29 16.73 44.04
CA THR A 342 -1.64 17.25 44.19
C THR A 342 -2.60 16.49 43.28
N GLU A 343 -3.92 16.61 43.57
CA GLU A 343 -4.93 16.02 42.69
C GLU A 343 -4.77 16.54 41.24
N LYS A 344 -4.59 17.86 41.11
CA LYS A 344 -4.41 18.49 39.80
C LYS A 344 -3.19 17.90 39.06
N GLN A 345 -2.08 17.69 39.74
CA GLN A 345 -0.87 17.13 39.15
C GLN A 345 -1.09 15.67 38.70
N ARG A 346 -1.77 14.88 39.52
CA ARG A 346 -2.10 13.48 39.18
C ARG A 346 -3.04 13.42 37.99
N LEU A 347 -4.09 14.24 37.94
CA LEU A 347 -5.02 14.29 36.82
C LEU A 347 -4.32 14.74 35.53
N SER A 348 -3.45 15.76 35.63
CA SER A 348 -2.68 16.22 34.46
C SER A 348 -1.74 15.14 33.93
N PHE A 349 -1.16 14.35 34.83
CA PHE A 349 -0.31 13.24 34.43
C PHE A 349 -1.10 12.16 33.69
N VAL A 350 -2.27 11.78 34.24
CA VAL A 350 -3.15 10.80 33.58
C VAL A 350 -3.64 11.31 32.23
N GLU A 351 -3.91 12.62 32.12
CA GLU A 351 -4.27 13.21 30.84
C GLU A 351 -3.16 13.07 29.81
N LEU A 352 -1.90 13.26 30.19
CA LEU A 352 -0.78 13.02 29.28
C LEU A 352 -0.68 11.54 28.89
N LEU A 353 -0.93 10.64 29.82
CA LEU A 353 -0.91 9.20 29.53
C LEU A 353 -2.01 8.78 28.53
N LYS A 354 -3.16 9.44 28.56
CA LYS A 354 -4.32 9.09 27.76
C LYS A 354 -4.50 9.98 26.52
N ASP A 355 -3.96 11.19 26.53
CA ASP A 355 -4.23 12.17 25.48
C ASP A 355 -3.08 13.17 25.34
N PHE A 356 -1.90 12.65 25.01
CA PHE A 356 -0.76 13.52 24.71
C PHE A 356 -0.91 14.09 23.32
N GLN A 357 -1.19 15.38 23.21
CA GLN A 357 -1.38 16.07 21.94
C GLN A 357 -0.10 16.76 21.49
N PHE A 358 0.21 16.62 20.23
CA PHE A 358 1.31 17.34 19.57
C PHE A 358 0.99 17.56 18.10
N THR A 359 1.74 18.44 17.45
CA THR A 359 1.45 18.81 16.06
C THR A 359 2.41 18.14 15.09
N VAL A 360 1.89 17.88 13.91
CA VAL A 360 2.64 17.36 12.77
C VAL A 360 2.43 18.30 11.58
N THR A 361 3.42 18.38 10.68
CA THR A 361 3.43 19.43 9.66
C THR A 361 3.34 18.89 8.24
N LYS A 362 3.77 17.66 8.00
CA LYS A 362 3.72 17.02 6.68
C LYS A 362 4.07 15.54 6.81
N THR A 363 3.93 14.81 5.73
CA THR A 363 4.42 13.44 5.60
C THR A 363 5.66 13.42 4.72
N LEU A 364 6.41 12.32 4.72
CA LEU A 364 7.52 12.17 3.78
C LEU A 364 6.96 12.19 2.34
N PRO A 365 7.77 12.62 1.36
CA PRO A 365 7.31 12.75 -0.02
C PRO A 365 6.93 11.41 -0.64
N LEU A 366 6.17 11.47 -1.74
CA LEU A 366 5.64 10.31 -2.45
C LEU A 366 6.72 9.26 -2.73
N GLU A 367 7.91 9.67 -3.13
CA GLU A 367 9.02 8.78 -3.45
C GLU A 367 9.51 7.96 -2.26
N LYS A 368 9.23 8.41 -1.05
CA LYS A 368 9.63 7.75 0.20
C LYS A 368 8.46 7.16 0.97
N SER A 369 7.26 7.19 0.38
CA SER A 369 6.07 6.56 0.98
C SER A 369 5.97 5.09 0.55
N PHE A 370 5.15 4.34 1.25
CA PHE A 370 4.97 2.91 0.94
C PHE A 370 3.93 2.70 -0.16
N VAL A 371 2.95 3.59 -0.29
CA VAL A 371 1.82 3.44 -1.20
C VAL A 371 1.50 4.76 -1.88
N THR A 372 1.15 4.70 -3.17
CA THR A 372 0.64 5.83 -3.94
C THR A 372 -0.88 5.93 -3.75
N GLY A 373 -1.36 7.08 -3.30
CA GLY A 373 -2.78 7.42 -3.34
C GLY A 373 -3.11 8.17 -4.62
N GLY A 374 -4.37 8.19 -5.03
CA GLY A 374 -4.76 8.70 -6.33
C GLY A 374 -4.53 7.66 -7.43
N GLY A 375 -4.70 8.05 -8.67
CA GLY A 375 -4.50 7.16 -9.81
C GLY A 375 -5.64 7.24 -10.81
N ILE A 376 -5.78 6.21 -11.63
CA ILE A 376 -6.80 6.15 -12.67
C ILE A 376 -8.19 6.19 -12.03
N SER A 377 -9.02 7.14 -12.48
CA SER A 377 -10.39 7.32 -11.99
C SER A 377 -11.23 6.06 -12.19
N LEU A 378 -11.78 5.55 -11.11
CA LEU A 378 -12.57 4.31 -11.11
C LEU A 378 -13.91 4.47 -11.81
N LYS A 379 -14.38 5.70 -12.02
CA LYS A 379 -15.60 5.96 -12.80
C LYS A 379 -15.44 5.52 -14.26
N GLU A 380 -14.20 5.42 -14.72
CA GLU A 380 -13.86 5.08 -16.11
C GLU A 380 -13.44 3.62 -16.28
N VAL A 381 -13.55 2.82 -15.23
CA VAL A 381 -13.14 1.42 -15.22
C VAL A 381 -14.30 0.53 -14.78
N THR A 382 -14.50 -0.57 -15.49
CA THR A 382 -15.58 -1.52 -15.18
C THR A 382 -15.19 -2.41 -14.01
N PRO A 383 -15.91 -2.36 -12.87
CA PRO A 383 -15.50 -3.09 -11.67
C PRO A 383 -15.45 -4.60 -11.83
N LYS A 384 -16.32 -5.17 -12.67
CA LYS A 384 -16.40 -6.61 -12.88
C LYS A 384 -15.22 -7.17 -13.67
N THR A 385 -14.64 -6.38 -14.58
CA THR A 385 -13.64 -6.86 -15.53
C THR A 385 -12.31 -6.15 -15.46
N MET A 386 -12.26 -4.96 -14.84
CA MET A 386 -11.11 -4.04 -14.85
C MET A 386 -10.87 -3.42 -16.22
N GLU A 387 -11.80 -3.55 -17.15
CA GLU A 387 -11.69 -2.95 -18.48
C GLU A 387 -11.99 -1.46 -18.47
N SER A 388 -11.26 -0.71 -19.28
CA SER A 388 -11.55 0.69 -19.58
C SER A 388 -12.95 0.83 -20.17
N LYS A 389 -13.70 1.85 -19.71
CA LYS A 389 -14.99 2.22 -20.32
C LYS A 389 -14.80 3.09 -21.57
N LEU A 390 -13.57 3.54 -21.83
CA LEU A 390 -13.25 4.48 -22.91
C LEU A 390 -12.60 3.80 -24.11
N VAL A 391 -11.81 2.76 -23.88
CA VAL A 391 -11.07 2.04 -24.90
C VAL A 391 -11.27 0.54 -24.73
N ASN A 392 -11.87 -0.11 -25.72
CA ASN A 392 -12.12 -1.55 -25.67
C ASN A 392 -10.80 -2.33 -25.70
N GLY A 393 -10.70 -3.36 -24.87
CA GLY A 393 -9.50 -4.18 -24.80
C GLY A 393 -8.38 -3.63 -23.93
N LEU A 394 -8.55 -2.44 -23.36
CA LEU A 394 -7.59 -1.87 -22.42
C LEU A 394 -8.07 -2.15 -20.99
N PHE A 395 -7.18 -2.75 -20.19
CA PHE A 395 -7.46 -3.12 -18.80
C PHE A 395 -6.45 -2.50 -17.87
N PHE A 396 -6.83 -2.29 -16.62
CA PHE A 396 -5.96 -1.77 -15.59
C PHE A 396 -5.98 -2.65 -14.35
N ALA A 397 -4.87 -2.74 -13.66
CA ALA A 397 -4.81 -3.44 -12.37
C ALA A 397 -3.71 -2.89 -11.48
N GLY A 398 -3.83 -3.18 -10.20
CA GLY A 398 -2.83 -2.82 -9.20
C GLY A 398 -2.89 -1.37 -8.77
N GLU A 399 -1.77 -0.89 -8.27
CA GLU A 399 -1.65 0.45 -7.66
C GLU A 399 -1.90 1.60 -8.66
N LEU A 400 -1.87 1.32 -9.94
CA LEU A 400 -2.20 2.28 -10.99
C LEU A 400 -3.65 2.80 -10.84
N LEU A 401 -4.55 1.95 -10.38
CA LEU A 401 -5.93 2.32 -10.06
C LEU A 401 -5.97 3.21 -8.81
N ASP A 402 -6.97 4.08 -8.73
CA ASP A 402 -7.18 4.93 -7.55
C ASP A 402 -7.74 4.11 -6.37
N ILE A 403 -6.95 3.14 -5.93
CA ILE A 403 -7.26 2.25 -4.81
C ILE A 403 -6.04 2.19 -3.92
N ASN A 404 -6.23 2.42 -2.64
CA ASN A 404 -5.13 2.31 -1.68
C ASN A 404 -5.64 1.84 -0.32
N GLY A 405 -4.88 0.97 0.30
CA GLY A 405 -5.20 0.37 1.59
C GLY A 405 -4.12 0.62 2.62
N TYR A 406 -4.42 0.21 3.84
CA TYR A 406 -3.45 0.23 4.92
C TYR A 406 -2.35 -0.81 4.69
N THR A 407 -1.22 -0.66 5.39
CA THR A 407 -0.22 -1.72 5.48
C THR A 407 -0.82 -2.92 6.21
N GLY A 408 -0.32 -4.11 5.90
CA GLY A 408 -0.83 -5.37 6.48
C GLY A 408 -1.22 -6.40 5.44
N GLY A 409 -0.72 -6.27 4.22
CA GLY A 409 -0.99 -7.17 3.10
C GLY A 409 -2.18 -6.75 2.26
N TYR A 410 -2.84 -5.65 2.57
CA TYR A 410 -4.08 -5.23 1.88
C TYR A 410 -3.80 -4.70 0.47
N ASN A 411 -2.75 -3.93 0.27
CA ASN A 411 -2.38 -3.42 -1.06
C ASN A 411 -1.88 -4.54 -1.97
N VAL A 412 -1.11 -5.46 -1.44
CA VAL A 412 -0.63 -6.63 -2.19
C VAL A 412 -1.83 -7.51 -2.57
N THR A 413 -2.77 -7.71 -1.66
CA THR A 413 -4.02 -8.43 -1.93
C THR A 413 -4.79 -7.77 -3.08
N ALA A 414 -5.02 -6.46 -3.01
CA ALA A 414 -5.73 -5.72 -4.06
C ALA A 414 -5.01 -5.86 -5.41
N ALA A 415 -3.68 -5.84 -5.42
CA ALA A 415 -2.90 -6.00 -6.64
C ALA A 415 -3.08 -7.39 -7.25
N PHE A 416 -3.01 -8.44 -6.44
CA PHE A 416 -3.24 -9.81 -6.93
C PHE A 416 -4.67 -10.00 -7.44
N VAL A 417 -5.65 -9.51 -6.69
CA VAL A 417 -7.07 -9.66 -7.02
C VAL A 417 -7.40 -8.94 -8.33
N THR A 418 -7.05 -7.66 -8.44
CA THR A 418 -7.32 -6.89 -9.67
C THR A 418 -6.54 -7.42 -10.85
N GLY A 419 -5.29 -7.86 -10.63
CA GLY A 419 -4.48 -8.47 -11.68
C GLY A 419 -5.11 -9.74 -12.22
N HIS A 420 -5.53 -10.64 -11.35
CA HIS A 420 -6.18 -11.89 -11.77
C HIS A 420 -7.46 -11.63 -12.56
N VAL A 421 -8.30 -10.73 -12.05
CA VAL A 421 -9.57 -10.39 -12.71
C VAL A 421 -9.31 -9.77 -14.08
N ALA A 422 -8.39 -8.79 -14.16
CA ALA A 422 -8.05 -8.16 -15.43
C ALA A 422 -7.51 -9.18 -16.44
N GLY A 423 -6.58 -10.02 -16.03
CA GLY A 423 -5.99 -11.03 -16.90
C GLY A 423 -7.01 -12.05 -17.41
N SER A 424 -7.87 -12.55 -16.53
CA SER A 424 -8.90 -13.51 -16.89
C SER A 424 -9.89 -12.94 -17.92
N HIS A 425 -10.36 -11.71 -17.68
CA HIS A 425 -11.32 -11.08 -18.61
C HIS A 425 -10.65 -10.64 -19.90
N ALA A 426 -9.40 -10.21 -19.85
CA ALA A 426 -8.65 -9.89 -21.07
C ALA A 426 -8.52 -11.11 -21.97
N ALA A 427 -8.19 -12.28 -21.42
CA ALA A 427 -8.11 -13.53 -22.18
C ALA A 427 -9.45 -13.89 -22.80
N GLU A 428 -10.54 -13.76 -22.05
CA GLU A 428 -11.89 -14.05 -22.54
C GLU A 428 -12.28 -13.11 -23.69
N ILE A 429 -12.04 -11.81 -23.53
CA ILE A 429 -12.38 -10.83 -24.57
C ILE A 429 -11.49 -11.01 -25.79
N ALA A 430 -10.21 -11.32 -25.63
CA ALA A 430 -9.30 -11.52 -26.73
C ALA A 430 -9.75 -12.63 -27.68
N GLU A 431 -10.34 -13.68 -27.14
CA GLU A 431 -10.85 -14.82 -27.93
C GLU A 431 -11.88 -14.39 -28.97
N TYR A 432 -12.67 -13.37 -28.65
CA TYR A 432 -13.78 -12.93 -29.48
C TYR A 432 -13.55 -11.59 -30.18
N THR A 433 -12.35 -11.02 -30.05
CA THR A 433 -12.07 -9.69 -30.59
C THR A 433 -11.30 -9.78 -31.89
N TYR A 434 -11.88 -9.18 -32.94
CA TYR A 434 -11.19 -9.01 -34.21
C TYR A 434 -10.15 -7.88 -34.09
N LEU A 435 -8.95 -8.14 -34.54
CA LEU A 435 -7.85 -7.18 -34.49
C LEU A 435 -7.74 -6.43 -35.84
N PRO A 436 -8.13 -5.14 -35.94
CA PRO A 436 -8.20 -4.44 -37.23
C PRO A 436 -6.85 -3.88 -37.66
N ILE A 437 -5.90 -4.73 -37.97
CA ILE A 437 -4.54 -4.37 -38.36
C ILE A 437 -4.05 -5.04 -39.64
N GLU A 438 -4.92 -5.67 -40.39
CA GLU A 438 -4.49 -6.40 -41.60
C GLU A 438 -3.88 -5.51 -42.67
N GLU A 439 -4.07 -4.20 -42.56
CA GLU A 439 -3.53 -3.24 -43.53
C GLU A 439 -2.21 -2.64 -43.11
N VAL A 440 -1.74 -3.00 -41.99
CA VAL A 440 -0.50 -2.44 -41.42
C VAL A 440 0.74 -2.88 -42.16
#